data_ec3a894fcaa479eba15f7429885579f3
#
_entry.id   ec3a894fcaa479eba15f7429885579f3
#
_cell.length_a   1.000
_cell.length_b   1.000
_cell.length_c   1.000
_cell.angle_alpha   90.00
_cell.angle_beta   90.00
_cell.angle_gamma   90.00
#
_symmetry.space_group_name_H-M   'P 1'
#
loop_
_entity.id
_entity.type
_entity.pdbx_description
1 polymer ?
#
loop_
_entity_poly.entity_id
_entity_poly.type
_entity_poly.pdbx_seq_one_letter_code
_entity_poly.pdbx_strand_id
1 'polypeptide(L)'
;MARPPKSNVTNKFMDTLREKLLEKYSAGTANLYLTKLRILNKDVPFTSLAFLKEHAQMIELMSGIDNANTRKSYLTAVVGVLDCLNVPAYNKINNYYKKALNDFKVDVYNKIDPNEKTTTQKDNWVDWKEVVAKQALLQEQADKVTQKEIDQNNLHAIQALERNVLLNLYTQLPPRRNNDYYLMRLGSGDDESNWYDGKKFTFNVFKTARARGKEVIDVPPALEKILNNYIRMMDLREDDYLLFSHDDKRKSPATMTRALNSIFGKKIGASMLRHIWTSHLLGNVMPIIKENSYKMGHSVGTDLN
;
A
#
# COMPACT_ATOMS: atom_id res chain seq x y z
N MET A 1 -8.24 17.38 -20.47
CA MET A 1 -9.60 17.55 -19.91
C MET A 1 -9.58 17.15 -18.45
N ALA A 2 -9.96 18.04 -17.54
CA ALA A 2 -10.07 17.77 -16.13
C ALA A 2 -11.18 16.73 -15.89
N ARG A 3 -10.90 15.69 -15.08
CA ARG A 3 -11.93 14.73 -14.66
C ARG A 3 -13.02 15.49 -13.90
N PRO A 4 -14.31 15.30 -14.24
CA PRO A 4 -15.39 15.91 -13.46
C PRO A 4 -15.29 15.44 -11.99
N PRO A 5 -15.76 16.27 -11.04
CA PRO A 5 -15.73 15.90 -9.62
C PRO A 5 -16.53 14.62 -9.42
N LYS A 6 -15.93 13.68 -8.68
CA LYS A 6 -16.59 12.42 -8.32
C LYS A 6 -17.87 12.76 -7.54
N SER A 7 -19.02 12.64 -8.17
CA SER A 7 -20.27 12.72 -7.45
C SER A 7 -20.35 11.53 -6.48
N ASN A 8 -20.38 11.81 -5.19
CA ASN A 8 -20.65 10.80 -4.14
C ASN A 8 -22.15 10.45 -4.13
N VAL A 9 -22.78 10.33 -5.30
CA VAL A 9 -24.18 9.96 -5.38
C VAL A 9 -24.27 8.47 -5.15
N THR A 10 -24.57 8.08 -3.92
CA THR A 10 -25.02 6.75 -3.54
C THR A 10 -26.55 6.72 -3.64
N ASN A 11 -27.10 5.53 -3.76
CA ASN A 11 -28.54 5.29 -3.68
C ASN A 11 -28.77 4.09 -2.75
N LYS A 12 -30.02 3.92 -2.30
CA LYS A 12 -30.41 2.86 -1.38
C LYS A 12 -29.92 1.46 -1.79
N PHE A 13 -29.91 1.16 -3.09
CA PHE A 13 -29.42 -0.13 -3.59
C PHE A 13 -27.90 -0.28 -3.38
N MET A 14 -27.13 0.73 -3.72
CA MET A 14 -25.67 0.71 -3.54
C MET A 14 -25.28 0.67 -2.07
N ASP A 15 -26.04 1.33 -1.20
CA ASP A 15 -25.81 1.32 0.24
C ASP A 15 -26.09 -0.08 0.82
N THR A 16 -27.23 -0.70 0.47
CA THR A 16 -27.55 -2.08 0.86
C THR A 16 -26.51 -3.08 0.32
N LEU A 17 -26.06 -2.89 -0.92
CA LEU A 17 -25.01 -3.73 -1.50
C LEU A 17 -23.68 -3.56 -0.76
N ARG A 18 -23.36 -2.34 -0.36
CA ARG A 18 -22.17 -2.06 0.45
C ARG A 18 -22.22 -2.76 1.81
N GLU A 19 -23.35 -2.70 2.51
CA GLU A 19 -23.56 -3.40 3.79
C GLU A 19 -23.30 -4.90 3.65
N LYS A 20 -23.90 -5.54 2.64
CA LYS A 20 -23.65 -6.96 2.35
C LYS A 20 -22.18 -7.28 2.05
N LEU A 21 -21.50 -6.40 1.31
CA LEU A 21 -20.09 -6.60 1.02
C LEU A 21 -19.21 -6.48 2.29
N LEU A 22 -19.60 -5.65 3.25
CA LEU A 22 -18.88 -5.49 4.51
C LEU A 22 -18.95 -6.73 5.42
N GLU A 23 -19.94 -7.59 5.25
CA GLU A 23 -20.02 -8.88 5.95
C GLU A 23 -18.84 -9.80 5.58
N LYS A 24 -18.33 -9.68 4.35
CA LYS A 24 -17.29 -10.56 3.80
C LYS A 24 -15.96 -9.88 3.56
N TYR A 25 -15.98 -8.59 3.22
CA TYR A 25 -14.80 -7.84 2.76
C TYR A 25 -14.53 -6.62 3.66
N SER A 26 -13.28 -6.16 3.65
CA SER A 26 -12.93 -4.87 4.28
C SER A 26 -13.62 -3.70 3.57
N ALA A 27 -13.82 -2.59 4.29
CA ALA A 27 -14.41 -1.37 3.74
C ALA A 27 -13.70 -0.87 2.47
N GLY A 28 -12.36 -0.97 2.43
CA GLY A 28 -11.57 -0.62 1.25
C GLY A 28 -11.88 -1.51 0.04
N THR A 29 -12.03 -2.82 0.26
CA THR A 29 -12.40 -3.78 -0.81
C THR A 29 -13.83 -3.56 -1.28
N ALA A 30 -14.79 -3.39 -0.36
CA ALA A 30 -16.19 -3.11 -0.70
C ALA A 30 -16.32 -1.84 -1.54
N ASN A 31 -15.68 -0.75 -1.12
CA ASN A 31 -15.68 0.52 -1.87
C ASN A 31 -15.00 0.39 -3.24
N LEU A 32 -13.91 -0.38 -3.34
CA LEU A 32 -13.25 -0.66 -4.61
C LEU A 32 -14.18 -1.41 -5.57
N TYR A 33 -14.89 -2.43 -5.10
CA TYR A 33 -15.82 -3.22 -5.89
C TYR A 33 -16.96 -2.35 -6.42
N LEU A 34 -17.60 -1.57 -5.55
CA LEU A 34 -18.66 -0.65 -5.94
C LEU A 34 -18.18 0.38 -6.98
N THR A 35 -16.98 0.93 -6.77
CA THR A 35 -16.39 1.87 -7.74
C THR A 35 -16.19 1.22 -9.11
N LYS A 36 -15.69 -0.02 -9.15
CA LYS A 36 -15.49 -0.74 -10.42
C LYS A 36 -16.79 -1.06 -11.12
N LEU A 37 -17.82 -1.51 -10.38
CA LEU A 37 -19.14 -1.74 -10.95
C LEU A 37 -19.75 -0.44 -11.49
N ARG A 38 -19.59 0.69 -10.79
CA ARG A 38 -20.06 1.98 -11.28
C ARG A 38 -19.38 2.36 -12.59
N ILE A 39 -18.06 2.16 -12.71
CA ILE A 39 -17.31 2.43 -13.95
C ILE A 39 -17.82 1.52 -15.09
N LEU A 40 -18.08 0.24 -14.83
CA LEU A 40 -18.67 -0.68 -15.81
C LEU A 40 -20.08 -0.24 -16.24
N ASN A 41 -20.82 0.40 -15.33
CA ASN A 41 -22.12 1.01 -15.64
C ASN A 41 -21.96 2.46 -16.15
N LYS A 42 -20.92 2.73 -16.95
CA LYS A 42 -20.64 4.04 -17.58
C LYS A 42 -20.52 5.21 -16.58
N ASP A 43 -20.00 4.92 -15.41
CA ASP A 43 -19.81 5.85 -14.28
C ASP A 43 -21.11 6.45 -13.71
N VAL A 44 -22.25 5.79 -14.00
CA VAL A 44 -23.57 6.16 -13.48
C VAL A 44 -23.90 5.29 -12.26
N PRO A 45 -24.52 5.87 -11.19
CA PRO A 45 -25.08 5.07 -10.10
C PRO A 45 -26.11 4.06 -10.63
N PHE A 46 -26.05 2.83 -10.12
CA PHE A 46 -26.93 1.75 -10.55
C PHE A 46 -27.92 1.35 -9.44
N THR A 47 -29.15 1.04 -9.82
CA THR A 47 -30.25 0.61 -8.92
C THR A 47 -30.47 -0.91 -8.96
N SER A 48 -29.75 -1.62 -9.83
CA SER A 48 -29.72 -3.07 -9.92
C SER A 48 -28.44 -3.52 -10.62
N LEU A 49 -28.15 -4.82 -10.61
CA LEU A 49 -27.02 -5.40 -11.35
C LEU A 49 -27.45 -5.90 -12.76
N ALA A 50 -28.56 -5.41 -13.30
CA ALA A 50 -29.07 -5.86 -14.57
C ALA A 50 -28.08 -5.67 -15.74
N PHE A 51 -27.24 -4.60 -15.69
CA PHE A 51 -26.21 -4.36 -16.70
C PHE A 51 -25.16 -5.48 -16.80
N LEU A 52 -24.95 -6.25 -15.73
CA LEU A 52 -24.06 -7.42 -15.77
C LEU A 52 -24.65 -8.60 -16.53
N LYS A 53 -25.94 -8.58 -16.91
CA LYS A 53 -26.54 -9.61 -17.74
C LYS A 53 -25.98 -9.61 -19.17
N GLU A 54 -25.55 -8.46 -19.65
CA GLU A 54 -24.83 -8.29 -20.92
C GLU A 54 -23.35 -8.74 -20.76
N HIS A 55 -23.19 -9.98 -20.25
CA HIS A 55 -21.88 -10.47 -19.82
C HIS A 55 -20.83 -10.50 -20.94
N ALA A 56 -21.24 -10.80 -22.19
CA ALA A 56 -20.34 -10.80 -23.34
C ALA A 56 -19.75 -9.38 -23.57
N GLN A 57 -20.59 -8.35 -23.59
CA GLN A 57 -20.20 -6.97 -23.76
C GLN A 57 -19.33 -6.49 -22.57
N MET A 58 -19.68 -6.88 -21.34
CA MET A 58 -18.91 -6.51 -20.15
C MET A 58 -17.51 -7.17 -20.14
N ILE A 59 -17.41 -8.43 -20.55
CA ILE A 59 -16.14 -9.15 -20.66
C ILE A 59 -15.27 -8.52 -21.76
N GLU A 60 -15.85 -8.18 -22.91
CA GLU A 60 -15.16 -7.47 -23.99
C GLU A 60 -14.62 -6.11 -23.52
N LEU A 61 -15.45 -5.30 -22.84
CA LEU A 61 -15.04 -4.03 -22.25
C LEU A 61 -13.86 -4.19 -21.30
N MET A 62 -13.90 -5.20 -20.44
CA MET A 62 -12.79 -5.50 -19.52
C MET A 62 -11.55 -6.02 -20.25
N SER A 63 -11.73 -6.75 -21.35
CA SER A 63 -10.63 -7.27 -22.16
C SER A 63 -9.84 -6.17 -22.87
N GLY A 64 -10.46 -5.04 -23.17
CA GLY A 64 -9.81 -3.84 -23.69
C GLY A 64 -8.95 -3.07 -22.68
N ILE A 65 -8.87 -3.53 -21.41
CA ILE A 65 -8.01 -2.91 -20.41
C ILE A 65 -6.58 -3.47 -20.53
N ASP A 66 -5.63 -2.64 -20.91
CA ASP A 66 -4.23 -3.05 -21.16
C ASP A 66 -3.55 -3.61 -19.90
N ASN A 67 -3.74 -2.95 -18.77
CA ASN A 67 -3.08 -3.36 -17.54
C ASN A 67 -3.71 -4.63 -16.95
N ALA A 68 -2.94 -5.73 -16.93
CA ALA A 68 -3.38 -7.05 -16.49
C ALA A 68 -3.89 -7.06 -15.03
N ASN A 69 -3.25 -6.31 -14.10
CA ASN A 69 -3.70 -6.20 -12.71
C ASN A 69 -5.04 -5.46 -12.62
N THR A 70 -5.21 -4.42 -13.43
CA THR A 70 -6.47 -3.67 -13.50
C THR A 70 -7.57 -4.55 -14.05
N ARG A 71 -7.35 -5.27 -15.16
CA ARG A 71 -8.31 -6.22 -15.74
C ARG A 71 -8.73 -7.28 -14.73
N LYS A 72 -7.76 -7.95 -14.08
CA LYS A 72 -8.02 -8.92 -13.02
C LYS A 72 -8.90 -8.34 -11.91
N SER A 73 -8.60 -7.11 -11.51
CA SER A 73 -9.33 -6.44 -10.43
C SER A 73 -10.79 -6.13 -10.80
N TYR A 74 -11.12 -5.85 -12.08
CA TYR A 74 -12.51 -5.70 -12.54
C TYR A 74 -13.25 -7.04 -12.53
N LEU A 75 -12.65 -8.07 -13.10
CA LEU A 75 -13.25 -9.42 -13.10
C LEU A 75 -13.48 -9.92 -11.67
N THR A 76 -12.48 -9.72 -10.79
CA THR A 76 -12.58 -10.11 -9.37
C THR A 76 -13.68 -9.33 -8.65
N ALA A 77 -13.87 -8.04 -8.94
CA ALA A 77 -14.93 -7.24 -8.35
C ALA A 77 -16.31 -7.76 -8.74
N VAL A 78 -16.54 -8.04 -10.03
CA VAL A 78 -17.83 -8.59 -10.52
C VAL A 78 -18.12 -9.94 -9.87
N VAL A 79 -17.17 -10.89 -9.93
CA VAL A 79 -17.33 -12.22 -9.31
C VAL A 79 -17.57 -12.10 -7.80
N GLY A 80 -16.77 -11.27 -7.12
CA GLY A 80 -16.86 -11.08 -5.66
C GLY A 80 -18.21 -10.51 -5.21
N VAL A 81 -18.78 -9.58 -5.97
CA VAL A 81 -20.10 -9.01 -5.70
C VAL A 81 -21.21 -10.04 -5.96
N LEU A 82 -21.17 -10.75 -7.08
CA LEU A 82 -22.18 -11.75 -7.42
C LEU A 82 -22.16 -12.94 -6.45
N ASP A 83 -20.96 -13.38 -6.02
CA ASP A 83 -20.79 -14.41 -4.98
C ASP A 83 -21.28 -13.96 -3.61
N CYS A 84 -21.11 -12.69 -3.27
CA CYS A 84 -21.56 -12.15 -2.00
C CYS A 84 -23.08 -12.06 -1.94
N LEU A 85 -23.72 -11.65 -3.03
CA LEU A 85 -25.17 -11.57 -3.10
C LEU A 85 -25.83 -12.95 -3.09
N ASN A 86 -25.21 -13.94 -3.72
CA ASN A 86 -25.68 -15.32 -3.84
C ASN A 86 -27.16 -15.43 -4.27
N VAL A 87 -27.59 -14.62 -5.25
CA VAL A 87 -28.94 -14.60 -5.75
C VAL A 87 -29.08 -15.58 -6.91
N PRO A 88 -30.02 -16.56 -6.87
CA PRO A 88 -30.18 -17.57 -7.94
C PRO A 88 -30.28 -16.98 -9.34
N ALA A 89 -30.96 -15.83 -9.50
CA ALA A 89 -31.09 -15.14 -10.78
C ALA A 89 -29.75 -14.70 -11.42
N TYR A 90 -28.68 -14.61 -10.62
CA TYR A 90 -27.35 -14.22 -11.09
C TYR A 90 -26.36 -15.40 -11.17
N ASN A 91 -26.71 -16.60 -10.70
CA ASN A 91 -25.78 -17.74 -10.66
C ASN A 91 -25.23 -18.12 -12.04
N LYS A 92 -26.11 -18.18 -13.06
CA LYS A 92 -25.69 -18.47 -14.44
C LYS A 92 -24.72 -17.43 -14.97
N ILE A 93 -25.00 -16.16 -14.71
CA ILE A 93 -24.18 -15.02 -15.15
C ILE A 93 -22.84 -15.03 -14.41
N ASN A 94 -22.85 -15.31 -13.13
CA ASN A 94 -21.62 -15.41 -12.31
C ASN A 94 -20.68 -16.49 -12.84
N ASN A 95 -21.21 -17.61 -13.32
CA ASN A 95 -20.40 -18.67 -13.94
C ASN A 95 -19.66 -18.19 -15.20
N TYR A 96 -20.28 -17.34 -16.02
CA TYR A 96 -19.58 -16.73 -17.17
C TYR A 96 -18.42 -15.84 -16.70
N TYR A 97 -18.61 -14.99 -15.68
CA TYR A 97 -17.55 -14.15 -15.15
C TYR A 97 -16.46 -14.95 -14.44
N LYS A 98 -16.80 -16.02 -13.71
CA LYS A 98 -15.84 -16.95 -13.11
C LYS A 98 -14.98 -17.62 -14.19
N LYS A 99 -15.62 -18.08 -15.27
CA LYS A 99 -14.89 -18.63 -16.40
C LYS A 99 -13.94 -17.60 -17.00
N ALA A 100 -14.42 -16.40 -17.33
CA ALA A 100 -13.60 -15.35 -17.89
C ALA A 100 -12.43 -14.95 -16.97
N LEU A 101 -12.63 -14.90 -15.65
CA LEU A 101 -11.57 -14.66 -14.67
C LEU A 101 -10.54 -15.79 -14.67
N ASN A 102 -10.99 -17.04 -14.75
CA ASN A 102 -10.10 -18.21 -14.76
C ASN A 102 -9.29 -18.25 -16.06
N ASP A 103 -9.95 -18.11 -17.22
CA ASP A 103 -9.29 -18.07 -18.52
C ASP A 103 -8.24 -16.95 -18.56
N PHE A 104 -8.60 -15.75 -18.10
CA PHE A 104 -7.66 -14.64 -18.00
C PHE A 104 -6.46 -14.96 -17.08
N LYS A 105 -6.70 -15.62 -15.94
CA LYS A 105 -5.59 -16.03 -15.05
C LYS A 105 -4.64 -17.00 -15.74
N VAL A 106 -5.17 -18.03 -16.39
CA VAL A 106 -4.37 -19.07 -17.05
C VAL A 106 -3.63 -18.50 -18.26
N ASP A 107 -4.34 -17.76 -19.13
CA ASP A 107 -3.82 -17.38 -20.44
C ASP A 107 -2.92 -16.15 -20.40
N VAL A 108 -3.12 -15.27 -19.44
CA VAL A 108 -2.42 -13.98 -19.35
C VAL A 108 -1.71 -13.79 -18.02
N TYR A 109 -2.45 -13.80 -16.91
CA TYR A 109 -1.93 -13.33 -15.63
C TYR A 109 -0.83 -14.22 -15.06
N ASN A 110 -1.01 -15.56 -15.10
CA ASN A 110 -0.04 -16.51 -14.56
C ASN A 110 1.23 -16.63 -15.43
N LYS A 111 1.20 -16.08 -16.65
CA LYS A 111 2.38 -16.01 -17.53
C LYS A 111 3.28 -14.82 -17.25
N ILE A 112 2.83 -13.88 -16.41
CA ILE A 112 3.64 -12.75 -15.96
C ILE A 112 4.65 -13.29 -14.94
N ASP A 113 5.95 -13.19 -15.25
CA ASP A 113 6.99 -13.54 -14.29
C ASP A 113 6.96 -12.54 -13.12
N PRO A 114 6.65 -12.99 -11.89
CA PRO A 114 6.64 -12.11 -10.72
C PRO A 114 8.03 -11.58 -10.34
N ASN A 115 9.10 -12.23 -10.84
CA ASN A 115 10.48 -11.85 -10.58
C ASN A 115 11.00 -10.84 -11.62
N GLU A 116 10.31 -10.69 -12.75
CA GLU A 116 10.69 -9.70 -13.74
C GLU A 116 10.19 -8.31 -13.35
N LYS A 117 11.12 -7.34 -13.36
CA LYS A 117 10.75 -5.94 -13.13
C LYS A 117 9.86 -5.44 -14.27
N THR A 118 8.72 -4.86 -13.94
CA THR A 118 7.88 -4.15 -14.91
C THR A 118 8.64 -2.95 -15.49
N THR A 119 8.23 -2.44 -16.65
CA THR A 119 8.81 -1.23 -17.26
C THR A 119 8.87 -0.08 -16.25
N THR A 120 7.77 0.19 -15.55
CA THR A 120 7.74 1.23 -14.50
C THR A 120 8.75 0.98 -13.39
N GLN A 121 8.99 -0.27 -13.00
CA GLN A 121 10.02 -0.60 -12.02
C GLN A 121 11.43 -0.41 -12.60
N LYS A 122 11.69 -0.82 -13.83
CA LYS A 122 12.98 -0.62 -14.49
C LYS A 122 13.33 0.87 -14.56
N ASP A 123 12.40 1.71 -15.01
CA ASP A 123 12.59 3.16 -15.18
C ASP A 123 12.84 3.91 -13.86
N ASN A 124 12.25 3.44 -12.78
CA ASN A 124 12.29 4.11 -11.47
C ASN A 124 13.15 3.38 -10.44
N TRP A 125 13.82 2.31 -10.81
CA TRP A 125 14.69 1.57 -9.91
C TRP A 125 15.88 2.41 -9.47
N VAL A 126 16.27 2.26 -8.21
CA VAL A 126 17.51 2.75 -7.63
C VAL A 126 18.18 1.62 -6.86
N ASP A 127 19.49 1.66 -6.77
CA ASP A 127 20.23 0.72 -5.96
C ASP A 127 20.14 1.08 -4.49
N TRP A 128 20.31 0.09 -3.62
CA TRP A 128 20.25 0.31 -2.17
C TRP A 128 21.29 1.34 -1.70
N LYS A 129 22.46 1.40 -2.34
CA LYS A 129 23.48 2.43 -2.06
C LYS A 129 22.94 3.85 -2.25
N GLU A 130 22.11 4.07 -3.29
CA GLU A 130 21.48 5.38 -3.54
C GLU A 130 20.43 5.69 -2.46
N VAL A 131 19.69 4.69 -2.00
CA VAL A 131 18.73 4.85 -0.89
C VAL A 131 19.46 5.29 0.38
N VAL A 132 20.58 4.62 0.73
CA VAL A 132 21.40 4.96 1.90
C VAL A 132 22.03 6.36 1.76
N ALA A 133 22.51 6.72 0.57
CA ALA A 133 23.05 8.06 0.32
C ALA A 133 21.98 9.16 0.49
N LYS A 134 20.75 8.92 0.04
CA LYS A 134 19.62 9.84 0.28
C LYS A 134 19.27 9.93 1.76
N GLN A 135 19.31 8.83 2.49
CA GLN A 135 19.10 8.81 3.95
C GLN A 135 20.14 9.69 4.66
N ALA A 136 21.42 9.54 4.35
CA ALA A 136 22.50 10.34 4.94
C ALA A 136 22.33 11.84 4.64
N LEU A 137 21.98 12.19 3.40
CA LEU A 137 21.72 13.57 3.00
C LEU A 137 20.54 14.19 3.77
N LEU A 138 19.44 13.44 3.93
CA LEU A 138 18.28 13.91 4.68
C LEU A 138 18.57 14.06 6.16
N GLN A 139 19.40 13.18 6.73
CA GLN A 139 19.88 13.31 8.13
C GLN A 139 20.71 14.58 8.29
N GLU A 140 21.64 14.86 7.38
CA GLU A 140 22.44 16.10 7.43
C GLU A 140 21.56 17.36 7.31
N GLN A 141 20.52 17.32 6.49
CA GLN A 141 19.57 18.43 6.38
C GLN A 141 18.74 18.61 7.65
N ALA A 142 18.26 17.51 8.23
CA ALA A 142 17.50 17.53 9.48
C ALA A 142 18.32 18.01 10.67
N ASP A 143 19.61 17.64 10.74
CA ASP A 143 20.52 18.07 11.82
C ASP A 143 20.80 19.58 11.83
N LYS A 144 20.60 20.25 10.69
CA LYS A 144 20.76 21.72 10.57
C LYS A 144 19.51 22.49 10.97
N VAL A 145 18.38 21.82 11.13
CA VAL A 145 17.11 22.47 11.51
C VAL A 145 17.15 22.94 12.95
N THR A 146 16.81 24.20 13.17
CA THR A 146 16.75 24.83 14.49
C THR A 146 15.31 24.91 15.01
N GLN A 147 15.15 24.92 16.35
CA GLN A 147 13.83 25.11 16.96
C GLN A 147 13.19 26.43 16.53
N LYS A 148 13.98 27.49 16.38
CA LYS A 148 13.50 28.79 15.92
C LYS A 148 12.81 28.75 14.55
N GLU A 149 13.36 27.94 13.62
CA GLU A 149 12.74 27.78 12.29
C GLU A 149 11.41 27.04 12.38
N ILE A 150 11.30 26.06 13.28
CA ILE A 150 10.04 25.34 13.50
C ILE A 150 9.01 26.27 14.14
N ASP A 151 9.37 27.04 15.17
CA ASP A 151 8.49 28.00 15.84
C ASP A 151 7.99 29.09 14.88
N GLN A 152 8.79 29.41 13.85
CA GLN A 152 8.42 30.33 12.77
C GLN A 152 7.62 29.66 11.63
N ASN A 153 7.22 28.41 11.77
CA ASN A 153 6.53 27.62 10.73
C ASN A 153 7.29 27.58 9.39
N ASN A 154 8.62 27.50 9.42
CA ASN A 154 9.42 27.36 8.22
C ASN A 154 9.15 26.00 7.56
N LEU A 155 8.41 26.02 6.46
CA LEU A 155 7.99 24.80 5.74
C LEU A 155 9.17 23.96 5.24
N HIS A 156 10.31 24.57 4.89
CA HIS A 156 11.50 23.83 4.46
C HIS A 156 12.12 23.06 5.63
N ALA A 157 12.20 23.68 6.80
CA ALA A 157 12.69 23.05 8.02
C ALA A 157 11.79 21.88 8.45
N ILE A 158 10.47 22.11 8.50
CA ILE A 158 9.48 21.07 8.79
C ILE A 158 9.60 19.91 7.81
N GLN A 159 9.66 20.17 6.50
CA GLN A 159 9.79 19.15 5.48
C GLN A 159 11.13 18.39 5.56
N ALA A 160 12.22 19.03 5.98
CA ALA A 160 13.49 18.36 6.18
C ALA A 160 13.38 17.29 7.29
N LEU A 161 12.81 17.65 8.45
CA LEU A 161 12.55 16.71 9.54
C LEU A 161 11.62 15.57 9.10
N GLU A 162 10.50 15.89 8.48
CA GLU A 162 9.51 14.91 8.02
C GLU A 162 10.07 13.92 6.99
N ARG A 163 10.84 14.41 6.01
CA ARG A 163 11.46 13.56 4.98
C ARG A 163 12.50 12.63 5.57
N ASN A 164 13.28 13.13 6.55
CA ASN A 164 14.24 12.33 7.28
C ASN A 164 13.55 11.20 8.04
N VAL A 165 12.54 11.50 8.86
CA VAL A 165 11.73 10.49 9.55
C VAL A 165 11.14 9.51 8.56
N LEU A 166 10.48 10.01 7.51
CA LEU A 166 9.78 9.17 6.54
C LEU A 166 10.73 8.16 5.88
N LEU A 167 11.90 8.58 5.40
CA LEU A 167 12.84 7.65 4.75
C LEU A 167 13.43 6.66 5.76
N ASN A 168 13.74 7.10 6.98
CA ASN A 168 14.29 6.23 8.03
C ASN A 168 13.31 5.13 8.47
N LEU A 169 12.00 5.37 8.48
CA LEU A 169 10.98 4.33 8.70
C LEU A 169 11.02 3.20 7.66
N TYR A 170 11.54 3.47 6.45
CA TYR A 170 11.65 2.49 5.36
C TYR A 170 13.06 1.93 5.15
N THR A 171 14.04 2.37 5.93
CA THR A 171 15.45 1.96 5.76
C THR A 171 16.06 1.33 6.99
N GLN A 172 15.64 1.73 8.19
CA GLN A 172 16.14 1.21 9.46
C GLN A 172 15.44 -0.08 9.90
N LEU A 173 14.28 -0.36 9.32
CA LEU A 173 13.49 -1.58 9.52
C LEU A 173 13.06 -2.13 8.17
N PRO A 174 12.67 -3.42 8.08
CA PRO A 174 12.03 -3.94 6.87
C PRO A 174 10.85 -3.05 6.45
N PRO A 175 10.84 -2.53 5.21
CA PRO A 175 9.87 -1.52 4.81
C PRO A 175 8.42 -2.02 4.90
N ARG A 176 7.60 -1.35 5.67
CA ARG A 176 6.16 -1.64 5.80
C ARG A 176 5.33 -0.86 4.77
N ARG A 177 4.02 -1.01 4.81
CA ARG A 177 3.11 -0.22 3.93
C ARG A 177 2.87 1.17 4.53
N ASN A 178 2.59 2.16 3.67
CA ASN A 178 2.23 3.50 4.14
C ASN A 178 1.08 3.49 5.15
N ASN A 179 0.08 2.61 4.95
CA ASN A 179 -1.06 2.51 5.87
C ASN A 179 -0.67 2.13 7.29
N ASP A 180 0.42 1.38 7.46
CA ASP A 180 0.87 0.93 8.77
C ASP A 180 1.39 2.12 9.60
N TYR A 181 2.10 3.06 8.96
CA TYR A 181 2.59 4.28 9.60
C TYR A 181 1.59 5.44 9.58
N TYR A 182 0.69 5.49 8.59
CA TYR A 182 -0.36 6.48 8.50
C TYR A 182 -1.31 6.47 9.70
N LEU A 183 -1.49 5.30 10.32
CA LEU A 183 -2.32 5.10 11.51
C LEU A 183 -1.51 5.14 12.81
N MET A 184 -0.20 5.45 12.74
CA MET A 184 0.66 5.47 13.92
C MET A 184 0.40 6.70 14.76
N ARG A 185 0.10 6.48 16.05
CA ARG A 185 -0.03 7.51 17.09
C ARG A 185 1.11 7.41 18.09
N LEU A 186 1.30 8.45 18.88
CA LEU A 186 2.26 8.49 19.97
C LEU A 186 1.64 7.99 21.27
N GLY A 187 2.42 7.25 22.05
CA GLY A 187 1.98 6.67 23.33
C GLY A 187 1.52 5.22 23.20
N SER A 188 0.49 4.87 23.91
CA SER A 188 -0.11 3.53 23.94
C SER A 188 -1.63 3.65 24.13
N GLY A 189 -2.39 2.76 23.54
CA GLY A 189 -3.85 2.85 23.62
C GLY A 189 -4.53 1.59 23.09
N ASP A 190 -5.69 1.79 22.49
CA ASP A 190 -6.57 0.75 21.98
C ASP A 190 -5.98 -0.03 20.79
N ASP A 191 -6.72 -1.07 20.37
CA ASP A 191 -6.37 -1.91 19.23
C ASP A 191 -6.89 -1.35 17.87
N GLU A 192 -7.46 -0.13 17.86
CA GLU A 192 -7.97 0.52 16.65
C GLU A 192 -6.93 1.41 15.95
N SER A 193 -5.79 1.67 16.63
CA SER A 193 -4.68 2.45 16.14
C SER A 193 -3.37 1.67 16.21
N ASN A 194 -2.35 2.15 15.50
CA ASN A 194 -0.98 1.71 15.68
C ASN A 194 -0.27 2.72 16.60
N TRP A 195 0.70 2.26 17.40
CA TRP A 195 1.30 3.05 18.46
C TRP A 195 2.82 3.05 18.43
N TYR A 196 3.41 4.19 18.77
CA TYR A 196 4.83 4.34 19.06
C TYR A 196 4.99 4.87 20.50
N ASP A 197 5.53 4.06 21.39
CA ASP A 197 5.69 4.37 22.81
C ASP A 197 7.04 5.02 23.18
N GLY A 198 7.82 5.40 22.18
CA GLY A 198 9.18 5.94 22.35
C GLY A 198 10.28 4.89 22.14
N LYS A 199 9.95 3.59 22.15
CA LYS A 199 10.90 2.48 21.97
C LYS A 199 10.40 1.38 21.05
N LYS A 200 9.10 1.19 20.98
CA LYS A 200 8.46 0.11 20.24
C LYS A 200 7.36 0.63 19.32
N PHE A 201 7.22 -0.01 18.18
CA PHE A 201 6.03 0.09 17.37
C PHE A 201 5.08 -1.05 17.73
N THR A 202 3.83 -0.72 18.02
CA THR A 202 2.72 -1.66 18.14
C THR A 202 1.81 -1.50 16.94
N PHE A 203 1.74 -2.53 16.11
CA PHE A 203 0.88 -2.56 14.93
C PHE A 203 -0.35 -3.42 15.22
N ASN A 204 -1.49 -2.78 15.41
CA ASN A 204 -2.80 -3.41 15.58
C ASN A 204 -3.56 -3.45 14.24
N VAL A 205 -3.44 -2.35 13.47
CA VAL A 205 -4.20 -2.13 12.23
C VAL A 205 -3.26 -2.10 11.02
N PHE A 206 -3.21 -3.20 10.27
CA PHE A 206 -2.44 -3.33 9.03
C PHE A 206 -3.10 -4.35 8.10
N LYS A 207 -2.69 -4.39 6.82
CA LYS A 207 -3.38 -5.16 5.78
C LYS A 207 -3.62 -6.64 6.12
N THR A 208 -2.73 -7.26 6.87
CA THR A 208 -2.76 -8.69 7.22
C THR A 208 -3.00 -8.93 8.71
N ALA A 209 -3.41 -7.92 9.47
CA ALA A 209 -3.63 -8.01 10.92
C ALA A 209 -4.63 -9.12 11.30
N ARG A 210 -5.70 -9.29 10.50
CA ARG A 210 -6.69 -10.36 10.75
C ARG A 210 -6.09 -11.77 10.74
N ALA A 211 -5.03 -12.00 9.95
CA ALA A 211 -4.39 -13.30 9.84
C ALA A 211 -3.18 -13.46 10.77
N ARG A 212 -2.49 -12.35 11.08
CA ARG A 212 -1.22 -12.37 11.83
C ARG A 212 -1.35 -11.92 13.28
N GLY A 213 -2.46 -11.26 13.61
CA GLY A 213 -2.65 -10.63 14.93
C GLY A 213 -1.82 -9.36 15.09
N LYS A 214 -1.74 -8.89 16.33
CA LYS A 214 -0.95 -7.74 16.78
C LYS A 214 0.54 -8.04 16.61
N GLU A 215 1.29 -7.07 16.09
CA GLU A 215 2.76 -7.15 15.97
C GLU A 215 3.41 -6.04 16.82
N VAL A 216 4.40 -6.41 17.63
CA VAL A 216 5.21 -5.46 18.40
C VAL A 216 6.66 -5.57 17.91
N ILE A 217 7.28 -4.44 17.58
CA ILE A 217 8.62 -4.37 16.99
C ILE A 217 9.45 -3.36 17.78
N ASP A 218 10.61 -3.78 18.26
CA ASP A 218 11.58 -2.87 18.87
C ASP A 218 12.14 -1.90 17.82
N VAL A 219 12.19 -0.63 18.16
CA VAL A 219 12.74 0.40 17.28
C VAL A 219 14.26 0.44 17.44
N PRO A 220 15.05 0.35 16.36
CA PRO A 220 16.50 0.44 16.45
C PRO A 220 16.94 1.79 17.07
N PRO A 221 18.01 1.81 17.88
CA PRO A 221 18.43 3.02 18.59
C PRO A 221 18.66 4.25 17.68
N ALA A 222 19.16 4.02 16.46
CA ALA A 222 19.36 5.09 15.50
C ALA A 222 18.01 5.70 15.02
N LEU A 223 17.00 4.88 14.77
CA LEU A 223 15.66 5.34 14.41
C LEU A 223 14.95 5.97 15.60
N GLU A 224 15.09 5.39 16.81
CA GLU A 224 14.56 5.96 18.06
C GLU A 224 15.05 7.40 18.26
N LYS A 225 16.36 7.64 18.10
CA LYS A 225 16.94 8.98 18.20
C LYS A 225 16.32 9.97 17.20
N ILE A 226 16.12 9.55 15.96
CA ILE A 226 15.52 10.37 14.90
C ILE A 226 14.07 10.70 15.23
N LEU A 227 13.29 9.70 15.63
CA LEU A 227 11.88 9.86 15.99
C LEU A 227 11.71 10.78 17.22
N ASN A 228 12.46 10.54 18.28
CA ASN A 228 12.35 11.33 19.50
C ASN A 228 12.80 12.80 19.28
N ASN A 229 13.82 13.04 18.44
CA ASN A 229 14.17 14.39 18.04
C ASN A 229 13.04 15.07 17.25
N TYR A 230 12.45 14.37 16.27
CA TYR A 230 11.33 14.88 15.48
C TYR A 230 10.13 15.21 16.37
N ILE A 231 9.73 14.29 17.25
CA ILE A 231 8.60 14.46 18.18
C ILE A 231 8.84 15.70 19.06
N ARG A 232 10.05 15.85 19.62
CA ARG A 232 10.41 17.01 20.44
C ARG A 232 10.39 18.32 19.65
N MET A 233 10.99 18.35 18.46
CA MET A 233 11.06 19.54 17.60
C MET A 233 9.70 20.02 17.16
N MET A 234 8.79 19.10 16.88
CA MET A 234 7.43 19.37 16.39
C MET A 234 6.40 19.53 17.52
N ASP A 235 6.82 19.49 18.80
CA ASP A 235 5.98 19.53 20.01
C ASP A 235 4.80 18.54 19.94
N LEU A 236 5.06 17.31 19.42
CA LEU A 236 4.04 16.27 19.37
C LEU A 236 3.80 15.66 20.74
N ARG A 237 2.56 15.38 21.04
CA ARG A 237 2.09 14.87 22.34
C ARG A 237 1.51 13.47 22.22
N GLU A 238 1.20 12.88 23.36
CA GLU A 238 0.47 11.63 23.43
C GLU A 238 -0.84 11.74 22.62
N ASP A 239 -1.22 10.68 21.91
CA ASP A 239 -2.33 10.59 20.99
C ASP A 239 -2.19 11.36 19.65
N ASP A 240 -1.17 12.19 19.46
CA ASP A 240 -0.92 12.79 18.16
C ASP A 240 -0.50 11.73 17.13
N TYR A 241 -0.78 11.98 15.87
CA TYR A 241 -0.25 11.14 14.80
C TYR A 241 1.25 11.39 14.61
N LEU A 242 2.04 10.30 14.56
CA LEU A 242 3.47 10.39 14.32
C LEU A 242 3.81 11.14 13.04
N LEU A 243 3.03 10.91 11.96
CA LEU A 243 3.18 11.62 10.70
C LEU A 243 1.95 12.48 10.44
N PHE A 244 2.04 13.77 10.65
CA PHE A 244 0.97 14.72 10.37
C PHE A 244 1.41 15.77 9.34
N SER A 245 0.48 16.47 8.73
CA SER A 245 0.77 17.59 7.86
C SER A 245 0.72 18.90 8.66
N HIS A 246 1.41 19.93 8.17
CA HIS A 246 1.49 21.26 8.80
C HIS A 246 0.12 21.97 8.99
N ASP A 247 -0.97 21.40 8.47
CA ASP A 247 -2.35 21.83 8.68
C ASP A 247 -3.09 20.97 9.73
N ASP A 248 -2.38 20.37 10.67
CA ASP A 248 -2.83 19.51 11.78
C ASP A 248 -3.64 18.28 11.33
N LYS A 249 -3.48 17.87 10.10
CA LYS A 249 -4.08 16.65 9.57
C LYS A 249 -3.05 15.55 9.41
N ARG A 250 -3.39 14.34 9.85
CA ARG A 250 -2.53 13.19 9.63
C ARG A 250 -2.17 13.05 8.15
N LYS A 251 -0.93 12.70 7.90
CA LYS A 251 -0.39 12.55 6.55
C LYS A 251 -1.01 11.33 5.86
N SER A 252 -1.72 11.54 4.76
CA SER A 252 -2.36 10.44 4.03
C SER A 252 -1.33 9.50 3.38
N PRO A 253 -1.67 8.23 3.11
CA PRO A 253 -0.81 7.31 2.37
C PRO A 253 -0.38 7.85 1.01
N ALA A 254 -1.23 8.62 0.35
CA ALA A 254 -0.91 9.27 -0.93
C ALA A 254 0.10 10.42 -0.75
N THR A 255 0.00 11.19 0.33
CA THR A 255 0.97 12.25 0.66
C THR A 255 2.33 11.65 0.99
N MET A 256 2.37 10.56 1.76
CA MET A 256 3.62 9.82 2.02
C MET A 256 4.27 9.32 0.71
N THR A 257 3.48 8.78 -0.22
CA THR A 257 3.99 8.37 -1.54
C THR A 257 4.56 9.56 -2.32
N ARG A 258 3.88 10.72 -2.32
CA ARG A 258 4.40 11.94 -2.98
C ARG A 258 5.70 12.43 -2.35
N ALA A 259 5.81 12.38 -1.02
CA ALA A 259 7.03 12.75 -0.31
C ALA A 259 8.19 11.82 -0.69
N LEU A 260 8.00 10.51 -0.71
CA LEU A 260 9.00 9.55 -1.18
C LEU A 260 9.39 9.79 -2.64
N ASN A 261 8.42 10.03 -3.52
CA ASN A 261 8.71 10.36 -4.92
C ASN A 261 9.58 11.63 -5.03
N SER A 262 9.30 12.64 -4.21
CA SER A 262 10.07 13.89 -4.16
C SER A 262 11.50 13.68 -3.65
N ILE A 263 11.71 12.81 -2.66
CA ILE A 263 13.05 12.47 -2.14
C ILE A 263 13.94 11.88 -3.24
N PHE A 264 13.40 11.01 -4.06
CA PHE A 264 14.16 10.31 -5.11
C PHE A 264 14.13 11.01 -6.48
N GLY A 265 13.24 11.97 -6.70
CA GLY A 265 12.98 12.53 -8.03
C GLY A 265 12.39 11.51 -9.02
N LYS A 266 11.89 10.39 -8.53
CA LYS A 266 11.38 9.24 -9.29
C LYS A 266 10.07 8.73 -8.69
N LYS A 267 9.33 7.86 -9.38
CA LYS A 267 8.10 7.22 -8.87
C LYS A 267 8.44 6.08 -7.90
N ILE A 268 9.05 6.41 -6.77
CA ILE A 268 9.44 5.47 -5.73
C ILE A 268 8.53 5.67 -4.51
N GLY A 269 7.53 4.80 -4.35
CA GLY A 269 6.73 4.72 -3.14
C GLY A 269 7.16 3.54 -2.25
N ALA A 270 6.48 3.35 -1.12
CA ALA A 270 6.77 2.27 -0.17
C ALA A 270 6.82 0.87 -0.82
N SER A 271 5.97 0.58 -1.82
CA SER A 271 6.03 -0.70 -2.53
C SER A 271 7.33 -0.88 -3.29
N MET A 272 7.83 0.17 -3.95
CA MET A 272 9.11 0.12 -4.66
C MET A 272 10.27 -0.05 -3.67
N LEU A 273 10.29 0.69 -2.57
CA LEU A 273 11.31 0.54 -1.53
C LEU A 273 11.34 -0.87 -0.95
N ARG A 274 10.18 -1.51 -0.79
CA ARG A 274 10.10 -2.91 -0.35
C ARG A 274 10.74 -3.86 -1.36
N HIS A 275 10.50 -3.66 -2.65
CA HIS A 275 11.17 -4.45 -3.70
C HIS A 275 12.69 -4.22 -3.73
N ILE A 276 13.12 -2.96 -3.63
CA ILE A 276 14.55 -2.59 -3.60
C ILE A 276 15.23 -3.22 -2.38
N TRP A 277 14.63 -3.09 -1.19
CA TRP A 277 15.14 -3.66 0.05
C TRP A 277 15.25 -5.19 -0.04
N THR A 278 14.19 -5.87 -0.49
CA THR A 278 14.19 -7.33 -0.65
C THR A 278 15.23 -7.78 -1.66
N SER A 279 15.36 -7.09 -2.79
CA SER A 279 16.36 -7.42 -3.81
C SER A 279 17.80 -7.24 -3.29
N HIS A 280 18.03 -6.19 -2.49
CA HIS A 280 19.33 -5.99 -1.82
C HIS A 280 19.64 -7.10 -0.83
N LEU A 281 18.67 -7.46 0.03
CA LEU A 281 18.83 -8.53 1.01
C LEU A 281 19.12 -9.87 0.32
N LEU A 282 18.30 -10.24 -0.66
CA LEU A 282 18.47 -11.49 -1.42
C LEU A 282 19.78 -11.51 -2.22
N GLY A 283 20.19 -10.36 -2.79
CA GLY A 283 21.45 -10.23 -3.49
C GLY A 283 22.67 -10.53 -2.61
N ASN A 284 22.58 -10.25 -1.32
CA ASN A 284 23.63 -10.54 -0.35
C ASN A 284 23.59 -11.98 0.18
N VAL A 285 22.41 -12.56 0.34
CA VAL A 285 22.20 -13.87 0.98
C VAL A 285 22.22 -15.01 -0.04
N MET A 286 21.64 -14.82 -1.22
CA MET A 286 21.54 -15.86 -2.24
C MET A 286 22.87 -16.45 -2.72
N PRO A 287 23.96 -15.67 -2.89
CA PRO A 287 25.27 -16.25 -3.22
C PRO A 287 25.78 -17.21 -2.15
N ILE A 288 25.58 -16.87 -0.87
CA ILE A 288 25.99 -17.69 0.28
C ILE A 288 25.17 -19.01 0.31
N ILE A 289 23.85 -18.89 0.13
CA ILE A 289 22.99 -20.09 0.07
C ILE A 289 23.41 -20.97 -1.11
N LYS A 290 23.63 -20.43 -2.30
CA LYS A 290 24.05 -21.18 -3.49
C LYS A 290 25.37 -21.91 -3.27
N GLU A 291 26.35 -21.24 -2.69
CA GLU A 291 27.65 -21.84 -2.39
C GLU A 291 27.52 -22.97 -1.36
N ASN A 292 26.73 -22.77 -0.31
CA ASN A 292 26.50 -23.81 0.70
C ASN A 292 25.70 -24.99 0.14
N SER A 293 24.62 -24.74 -0.62
CA SER A 293 23.86 -25.81 -1.29
C SER A 293 24.76 -26.63 -2.19
N TYR A 294 25.64 -26.01 -2.97
CA TYR A 294 26.61 -26.69 -3.81
C TYR A 294 27.56 -27.56 -2.99
N LYS A 295 28.11 -27.04 -1.89
CA LYS A 295 29.00 -27.78 -0.98
C LYS A 295 28.30 -28.97 -0.31
N MET A 296 27.02 -28.87 -0.02
CA MET A 296 26.20 -29.93 0.57
C MET A 296 25.61 -30.91 -0.44
N GLY A 297 25.79 -30.66 -1.75
CA GLY A 297 25.20 -31.49 -2.80
C GLY A 297 23.67 -31.34 -2.92
N HIS A 298 23.09 -30.23 -2.46
CA HIS A 298 21.67 -29.96 -2.50
C HIS A 298 21.30 -28.96 -3.60
N SER A 299 20.03 -28.92 -3.97
CA SER A 299 19.49 -27.77 -4.71
C SER A 299 19.18 -26.62 -3.76
N VAL A 300 19.30 -25.38 -4.24
CA VAL A 300 18.92 -24.17 -3.48
C VAL A 300 17.47 -24.25 -2.94
N GLY A 301 16.57 -24.90 -3.70
CA GLY A 301 15.19 -25.13 -3.28
C GLY A 301 15.05 -26.02 -2.04
N THR A 302 16.00 -26.92 -1.81
CA THR A 302 16.02 -27.79 -0.61
C THR A 302 16.37 -27.01 0.66
N ASP A 303 17.26 -26.01 0.54
CA ASP A 303 17.74 -25.21 1.67
C ASP A 303 16.78 -24.04 2.04
N LEU A 304 15.82 -23.72 1.18
CA LEU A 304 14.84 -22.68 1.40
C LEU A 304 13.48 -23.19 1.94
N ASN A 305 13.33 -24.52 2.10
CA ASN A 305 12.17 -25.16 2.71
C ASN A 305 12.46 -25.57 4.15
#